data_09f4f0aa59915aa0c5dea98e96c61b82
#
_entry.id   09f4f0aa59915aa0c5dea98e96c61b82
#
_cell.length_a   1.000
_cell.length_b   1.000
_cell.length_c   1.000
_cell.angle_alpha   90.00
_cell.angle_beta   90.00
_cell.angle_gamma   90.00
#
_symmetry.space_group_name_H-M   'P 1'
#
loop_
_entity.id
_entity.type
_entity.pdbx_description
1 polymer ?
#
loop_
_entity_poly.entity_id
_entity_poly.type
_entity_poly.pdbx_seq_one_letter_code
_entity_poly.pdbx_strand_id
1 'polypeptide(L)'
;MDSCNSQTELTNINELSKTENNVDEKTLCETNSLKGWRHSATWVYAIMLVTSAIALLTSLILSSETLALARTPHKALGCDINTLVSCSKVAQTWQAEFIRFGELSFPNAFFGIAAESVFVTLAVVGIAKVKFPKWLAIFSWVGGLCALLYAYWLFSQSMFVIQVLCPWCLVLMFCTTLQFMSLSHATVSAQGIGLKNKILNAYYRINYDLIVDSLWIFVIVLLILSKYGHAIFS
;
A
#
# COMPACT_ATOMS: atom_id res chain seq x y z
N MET A 1 -64.19 19.65 9.18
CA MET A 1 -62.98 20.45 9.49
C MET A 1 -61.88 19.62 10.16
N ASP A 2 -62.06 18.29 10.26
CA ASP A 2 -61.16 17.41 11.06
C ASP A 2 -60.18 16.53 10.24
N SER A 3 -60.20 16.66 8.92
CA SER A 3 -59.34 15.83 8.08
C SER A 3 -57.97 16.46 7.74
N CYS A 4 -57.79 17.75 7.99
CA CYS A 4 -56.55 18.46 7.65
C CYS A 4 -55.53 18.47 8.80
N ASN A 5 -56.01 18.28 10.04
CA ASN A 5 -55.15 18.32 11.25
C ASN A 5 -54.35 16.99 11.44
N SER A 6 -54.92 15.87 11.01
CA SER A 6 -54.29 14.53 11.13
C SER A 6 -53.14 14.31 10.17
N GLN A 7 -53.15 14.95 9.00
CA GLN A 7 -52.03 14.82 8.03
C GLN A 7 -50.81 15.70 8.43
N THR A 8 -51.07 16.84 9.08
CA THR A 8 -49.98 17.73 9.53
C THR A 8 -49.25 17.14 10.74
N GLU A 9 -49.94 16.43 11.64
CA GLU A 9 -49.25 15.74 12.74
C GLU A 9 -48.42 14.54 12.27
N LEU A 10 -48.92 13.75 11.30
CA LEU A 10 -48.16 12.62 10.73
C LEU A 10 -46.92 13.05 9.96
N THR A 11 -46.95 14.19 9.26
CA THR A 11 -45.77 14.76 8.59
C THR A 11 -44.75 15.28 9.58
N ASN A 12 -45.17 15.95 10.65
CA ASN A 12 -44.28 16.41 11.71
C ASN A 12 -43.60 15.26 12.47
N ILE A 13 -44.32 14.17 12.77
CA ILE A 13 -43.75 12.99 13.44
C ILE A 13 -42.71 12.29 12.52
N ASN A 14 -42.97 12.23 11.22
CA ASN A 14 -42.03 11.64 10.26
C ASN A 14 -40.78 12.52 10.07
N GLU A 15 -40.90 13.85 10.07
CA GLU A 15 -39.74 14.74 10.01
C GLU A 15 -38.96 14.74 11.32
N LEU A 16 -39.61 14.71 12.48
CA LEU A 16 -38.95 14.57 13.78
C LEU A 16 -38.19 13.26 13.90
N SER A 17 -38.82 12.13 13.52
CA SER A 17 -38.15 10.82 13.55
C SER A 17 -36.98 10.74 12.57
N LYS A 18 -37.08 11.41 11.42
CA LYS A 18 -36.00 11.48 10.44
C LYS A 18 -34.84 12.38 10.91
N THR A 19 -35.15 13.43 11.65
CA THR A 19 -34.16 14.33 12.26
C THR A 19 -33.46 13.64 13.43
N GLU A 20 -34.20 12.92 14.27
CA GLU A 20 -33.67 12.18 15.41
C GLU A 20 -32.78 11.01 14.93
N ASN A 21 -33.19 10.25 13.93
CA ASN A 21 -32.36 9.21 13.30
C ASN A 21 -31.09 9.78 12.65
N ASN A 22 -31.16 10.97 12.03
CA ASN A 22 -29.99 11.64 11.44
C ASN A 22 -29.04 12.19 12.51
N VAL A 23 -29.56 12.66 13.65
CA VAL A 23 -28.76 13.13 14.79
C VAL A 23 -28.08 11.94 15.46
N ASP A 24 -28.77 10.84 15.66
CA ASP A 24 -28.20 9.60 16.22
C ASP A 24 -27.15 8.98 15.30
N GLU A 25 -27.40 8.94 13.98
CA GLU A 25 -26.42 8.44 13.01
C GLU A 25 -25.20 9.34 12.92
N LYS A 26 -25.36 10.65 13.01
CA LYS A 26 -24.25 11.62 13.02
C LYS A 26 -23.45 11.54 14.31
N THR A 27 -24.12 11.41 15.45
CA THR A 27 -23.48 11.26 16.77
C THR A 27 -22.78 9.91 16.89
N LEU A 28 -23.34 8.83 16.38
CA LEU A 28 -22.70 7.51 16.28
C LEU A 28 -21.49 7.53 15.32
N CYS A 29 -21.55 8.32 14.25
CA CYS A 29 -20.44 8.48 13.33
C CYS A 29 -19.30 9.31 13.96
N GLU A 30 -19.62 10.35 14.75
CA GLU A 30 -18.62 11.14 15.49
C GLU A 30 -17.98 10.37 16.66
N THR A 31 -18.75 9.56 17.37
CA THR A 31 -18.22 8.75 18.49
C THR A 31 -17.35 7.59 18.03
N ASN A 32 -17.53 7.10 16.79
CA ASN A 32 -16.72 6.05 16.20
C ASN A 32 -15.53 6.57 15.36
N SER A 33 -15.37 7.88 15.21
CA SER A 33 -14.21 8.42 14.52
C SER A 33 -12.95 8.23 15.36
N LEU A 34 -11.91 7.66 14.74
CA LEU A 34 -10.60 7.54 15.36
C LEU A 34 -10.03 8.95 15.58
N LYS A 35 -9.88 9.37 16.86
CA LYS A 35 -9.32 10.67 17.23
C LYS A 35 -7.79 10.61 17.27
N GLY A 36 -7.15 11.62 16.70
CA GLY A 36 -5.70 11.82 16.76
C GLY A 36 -5.12 12.23 15.40
N TRP A 37 -4.01 12.96 15.42
CA TRP A 37 -3.33 13.44 14.22
C TRP A 37 -2.88 12.30 13.28
N ARG A 38 -2.52 11.14 13.85
CA ARG A 38 -2.15 9.91 13.13
C ARG A 38 -3.27 9.33 12.27
N HIS A 39 -4.52 9.50 12.69
CA HIS A 39 -5.70 9.02 11.98
C HIS A 39 -6.25 10.07 11.00
N SER A 40 -5.55 11.21 10.87
CA SER A 40 -5.90 12.21 9.87
C SER A 40 -5.69 11.65 8.46
N ALA A 41 -6.69 11.78 7.60
CA ALA A 41 -6.60 11.36 6.21
C ALA A 41 -5.37 11.97 5.52
N THR A 42 -5.10 13.25 5.75
CA THR A 42 -3.95 13.95 5.17
C THR A 42 -2.62 13.30 5.54
N TRP A 43 -2.43 12.93 6.81
CA TRP A 43 -1.18 12.32 7.26
C TRP A 43 -0.97 10.93 6.69
N VAL A 44 -2.00 10.09 6.75
CA VAL A 44 -1.93 8.71 6.27
C VAL A 44 -1.70 8.66 4.75
N TYR A 45 -2.44 9.46 3.99
CA TYR A 45 -2.25 9.53 2.54
C TYR A 45 -0.97 10.26 2.14
N ALA A 46 -0.40 11.15 2.98
CA ALA A 46 0.92 11.73 2.74
C ALA A 46 2.04 10.68 2.84
N ILE A 47 1.99 9.79 3.84
CA ILE A 47 2.93 8.66 3.94
C ILE A 47 2.78 7.75 2.71
N MET A 48 1.53 7.41 2.33
CA MET A 48 1.26 6.63 1.13
C MET A 48 1.82 7.30 -0.13
N LEU A 49 1.67 8.62 -0.28
CA LEU A 49 2.19 9.37 -1.42
C LEU A 49 3.72 9.30 -1.49
N VAL A 50 4.41 9.54 -0.38
CA VAL A 50 5.87 9.52 -0.33
C VAL A 50 6.40 8.12 -0.66
N THR A 51 5.84 7.09 -0.06
CA THR A 51 6.28 5.70 -0.30
C THR A 51 5.98 5.25 -1.73
N SER A 52 4.80 5.55 -2.27
CA SER A 52 4.46 5.25 -3.66
C SER A 52 5.32 6.03 -4.66
N ALA A 53 5.65 7.30 -4.37
CA ALA A 53 6.52 8.09 -5.24
C ALA A 53 7.95 7.52 -5.28
N ILE A 54 8.50 7.11 -4.13
CA ILE A 54 9.81 6.45 -4.08
C ILE A 54 9.76 5.10 -4.81
N ALA A 55 8.70 4.31 -4.62
CA ALA A 55 8.50 3.05 -5.31
C ALA A 55 8.39 3.23 -6.84
N LEU A 56 7.67 4.26 -7.28
CA LEU A 56 7.56 4.62 -8.70
C LEU A 56 8.92 5.00 -9.30
N LEU A 57 9.67 5.86 -8.62
CA LEU A 57 11.03 6.24 -9.05
C LEU A 57 11.96 5.02 -9.12
N THR A 58 11.90 4.15 -8.11
CA THR A 58 12.67 2.91 -8.08
C THR A 58 12.30 1.98 -9.24
N SER A 59 11.02 1.85 -9.55
CA SER A 59 10.54 1.06 -10.70
C SER A 59 11.00 1.66 -12.03
N LEU A 60 11.05 2.99 -12.15
CA LEU A 60 11.59 3.67 -13.34
C LEU A 60 13.10 3.41 -13.49
N ILE A 61 13.87 3.47 -12.39
CA ILE A 61 15.30 3.15 -12.39
C ILE A 61 15.52 1.70 -12.83
N LEU A 62 14.81 0.74 -12.21
CA LEU A 62 14.91 -0.67 -12.56
C LEU A 62 14.54 -0.94 -14.03
N SER A 63 13.51 -0.25 -14.54
CA SER A 63 13.12 -0.37 -15.94
C SER A 63 14.20 0.16 -16.87
N SER A 64 14.82 1.30 -16.55
CA SER A 64 15.91 1.89 -17.32
C SER A 64 17.16 0.99 -17.31
N GLU A 65 17.48 0.39 -16.18
CA GLU A 65 18.61 -0.55 -16.03
C GLU A 65 18.35 -1.84 -16.82
N THR A 66 17.15 -2.39 -16.78
CA THR A 66 16.78 -3.58 -17.58
C THR A 66 16.89 -3.30 -19.08
N LEU A 67 16.43 -2.14 -19.54
CA LEU A 67 16.59 -1.72 -20.94
C LEU A 67 18.05 -1.51 -21.33
N ALA A 68 18.89 -1.00 -20.41
CA ALA A 68 20.32 -0.85 -20.64
C ALA A 68 21.02 -2.20 -20.78
N LEU A 69 20.66 -3.19 -19.94
CA LEU A 69 21.15 -4.56 -20.03
C LEU A 69 20.71 -5.25 -21.34
N ALA A 70 19.49 -5.01 -21.80
CA ALA A 70 19.01 -5.56 -23.07
C ALA A 70 19.82 -5.02 -24.26
N ARG A 71 20.31 -3.77 -24.19
CA ARG A 71 21.13 -3.16 -25.24
C ARG A 71 22.60 -3.57 -25.15
N THR A 72 23.11 -3.72 -23.92
CA THR A 72 24.52 -4.07 -23.64
C THR A 72 24.59 -5.11 -22.52
N PRO A 73 24.51 -6.41 -22.85
CA PRO A 73 24.35 -7.49 -21.86
C PRO A 73 25.48 -7.65 -20.83
N HIS A 74 26.66 -7.07 -21.10
CA HIS A 74 27.83 -7.16 -20.21
C HIS A 74 28.10 -5.86 -19.42
N LYS A 75 27.21 -4.88 -19.49
CA LYS A 75 27.38 -3.64 -18.76
C LYS A 75 27.09 -3.87 -17.28
N ALA A 76 28.04 -3.56 -16.39
CA ALA A 76 27.79 -3.50 -14.98
C ALA A 76 26.83 -2.32 -14.66
N LEU A 77 25.84 -2.56 -13.81
CA LEU A 77 24.89 -1.56 -13.35
C LEU A 77 25.45 -0.80 -12.13
N GLY A 78 24.94 0.41 -11.88
CA GLY A 78 25.38 1.22 -10.76
C GLY A 78 25.09 0.62 -9.37
N CYS A 79 24.23 -0.37 -9.29
CA CYS A 79 23.87 -1.11 -8.08
C CYS A 79 24.62 -2.46 -7.92
N ASP A 80 25.59 -2.76 -8.77
CA ASP A 80 26.46 -3.94 -8.65
C ASP A 80 27.62 -3.62 -7.71
N ILE A 81 27.45 -3.94 -6.42
CA ILE A 81 28.46 -3.62 -5.38
C ILE A 81 29.45 -4.78 -5.24
N ASN A 82 28.96 -6.01 -5.16
CA ASN A 82 29.78 -7.21 -5.02
C ASN A 82 29.07 -8.46 -5.58
N THR A 83 29.68 -9.64 -5.42
CA THR A 83 29.13 -10.90 -5.95
C THR A 83 27.79 -11.31 -5.35
N LEU A 84 27.47 -10.84 -4.14
CA LEU A 84 26.24 -11.15 -3.38
C LEU A 84 25.23 -10.00 -3.41
N VAL A 85 25.64 -8.81 -3.85
CA VAL A 85 24.78 -7.61 -3.96
C VAL A 85 24.92 -7.06 -5.37
N SER A 86 23.96 -7.43 -6.24
CA SER A 86 24.01 -7.10 -7.67
C SER A 86 22.62 -7.07 -8.29
N CYS A 87 22.30 -5.96 -8.94
CA CYS A 87 21.06 -5.83 -9.70
C CYS A 87 21.11 -6.56 -11.04
N SER A 88 22.26 -6.55 -11.73
CA SER A 88 22.41 -7.16 -13.04
C SER A 88 22.19 -8.67 -13.00
N LYS A 89 22.68 -9.36 -11.97
CA LYS A 89 22.46 -10.78 -11.77
C LYS A 89 20.97 -11.10 -11.56
N VAL A 90 20.28 -10.32 -10.73
CA VAL A 90 18.85 -10.51 -10.48
C VAL A 90 18.02 -10.20 -11.73
N ALA A 91 18.35 -9.11 -12.45
CA ALA A 91 17.64 -8.70 -13.65
C ALA A 91 17.74 -9.74 -14.82
N GLN A 92 18.79 -10.57 -14.85
CA GLN A 92 18.98 -11.60 -15.85
C GLN A 92 18.30 -12.93 -15.49
N THR A 93 17.59 -13.02 -14.36
CA THR A 93 16.88 -14.23 -13.97
C THR A 93 15.46 -14.24 -14.55
N TRP A 94 14.89 -15.43 -14.76
CA TRP A 94 13.53 -15.58 -15.26
C TRP A 94 12.47 -14.95 -14.33
N GLN A 95 12.78 -14.81 -13.05
CA GLN A 95 11.92 -14.17 -12.07
C GLN A 95 11.76 -12.65 -12.32
N ALA A 96 12.75 -12.02 -12.97
CA ALA A 96 12.68 -10.62 -13.36
C ALA A 96 11.78 -10.38 -14.58
N GLU A 97 11.48 -11.43 -15.34
CA GLU A 97 10.67 -11.40 -16.55
C GLU A 97 9.58 -12.48 -16.49
N PHE A 98 8.72 -12.38 -15.46
CA PHE A 98 7.71 -13.41 -15.18
C PHE A 98 6.66 -13.53 -16.28
N ILE A 99 6.30 -12.42 -16.95
CA ILE A 99 5.29 -12.42 -18.00
C ILE A 99 5.97 -12.46 -19.37
N ARG A 100 5.83 -13.60 -20.04
CA ARG A 100 6.34 -13.83 -21.40
C ARG A 100 5.21 -14.26 -22.32
N PHE A 101 5.07 -13.56 -23.44
CA PHE A 101 4.15 -13.90 -24.52
C PHE A 101 4.95 -14.18 -25.79
N GLY A 102 5.27 -15.46 -26.02
CA GLY A 102 6.13 -15.86 -27.12
C GLY A 102 7.54 -15.26 -26.99
N GLU A 103 7.96 -14.47 -27.96
CA GLU A 103 9.25 -13.77 -27.93
C GLU A 103 9.21 -12.43 -27.17
N LEU A 104 8.01 -11.92 -26.80
CA LEU A 104 7.88 -10.72 -26.01
C LEU A 104 8.02 -11.05 -24.52
N SER A 105 9.02 -10.44 -23.89
CA SER A 105 9.27 -10.50 -22.46
C SER A 105 9.04 -9.14 -21.83
N PHE A 106 8.26 -9.12 -20.75
CA PHE A 106 7.97 -7.89 -20.03
C PHE A 106 8.67 -7.90 -18.66
N PRO A 107 9.68 -7.02 -18.46
CA PRO A 107 10.30 -6.87 -17.16
C PRO A 107 9.29 -6.48 -16.07
N ASN A 108 9.41 -7.11 -14.90
CA ASN A 108 8.52 -6.85 -13.76
C ASN A 108 8.44 -5.38 -13.35
N ALA A 109 9.51 -4.62 -13.58
CA ALA A 109 9.57 -3.19 -13.27
C ALA A 109 8.50 -2.36 -13.99
N PHE A 110 8.07 -2.77 -15.20
CA PHE A 110 6.98 -2.08 -15.92
C PHE A 110 5.64 -2.21 -15.20
N PHE A 111 5.36 -3.38 -14.61
CA PHE A 111 4.15 -3.56 -13.78
C PHE A 111 4.24 -2.73 -12.50
N GLY A 112 5.44 -2.57 -11.94
CA GLY A 112 5.70 -1.66 -10.83
C GLY A 112 5.34 -0.22 -11.18
N ILE A 113 5.78 0.29 -12.34
CA ILE A 113 5.42 1.64 -12.80
C ILE A 113 3.90 1.81 -12.91
N ALA A 114 3.21 0.85 -13.52
CA ALA A 114 1.76 0.90 -13.70
C ALA A 114 1.03 0.91 -12.35
N ALA A 115 1.37 -0.01 -11.44
CA ALA A 115 0.75 -0.12 -10.13
C ALA A 115 1.01 1.12 -9.26
N GLU A 116 2.28 1.56 -9.18
CA GLU A 116 2.64 2.69 -8.33
C GLU A 116 2.06 4.01 -8.82
N SER A 117 1.87 4.20 -10.12
CA SER A 117 1.17 5.36 -10.68
C SER A 117 -0.28 5.44 -10.19
N VAL A 118 -0.96 4.30 -10.07
CA VAL A 118 -2.32 4.23 -9.52
C VAL A 118 -2.29 4.62 -8.04
N PHE A 119 -1.36 4.07 -7.24
CA PHE A 119 -1.27 4.38 -5.82
C PHE A 119 -0.89 5.83 -5.53
N VAL A 120 0.00 6.43 -6.31
CA VAL A 120 0.31 7.88 -6.25
C VAL A 120 -0.97 8.69 -6.50
N THR A 121 -1.75 8.34 -7.53
CA THR A 121 -3.00 9.03 -7.84
C THR A 121 -4.01 8.90 -6.71
N LEU A 122 -4.20 7.69 -6.17
CA LEU A 122 -5.10 7.46 -5.03
C LEU A 122 -4.66 8.24 -3.78
N ALA A 123 -3.35 8.33 -3.53
CA ALA A 123 -2.82 9.09 -2.41
C ALA A 123 -3.09 10.60 -2.55
N VAL A 124 -2.88 11.17 -3.74
CA VAL A 124 -3.19 12.60 -4.02
C VAL A 124 -4.68 12.89 -3.81
N VAL A 125 -5.56 12.06 -4.37
CA VAL A 125 -7.01 12.20 -4.21
C VAL A 125 -7.43 12.01 -2.74
N GLY A 126 -6.78 11.09 -2.03
CA GLY A 126 -7.00 10.88 -0.60
C GLY A 126 -6.58 12.06 0.28
N ILE A 127 -5.46 12.73 -0.04
CA ILE A 127 -5.03 13.98 0.63
C ILE A 127 -6.08 15.08 0.45
N ALA A 128 -6.71 15.14 -0.72
CA ALA A 128 -7.83 16.06 -0.99
C ALA A 128 -9.11 15.71 -0.21
N LYS A 129 -9.07 14.69 0.66
CA LYS A 129 -10.18 14.21 1.51
C LYS A 129 -11.41 13.75 0.74
N VAL A 130 -11.22 13.31 -0.50
CA VAL A 130 -12.29 12.73 -1.31
C VAL A 130 -12.64 11.34 -0.75
N LYS A 131 -13.91 11.10 -0.49
CA LYS A 131 -14.39 9.76 -0.11
C LYS A 131 -14.52 8.88 -1.33
N PHE A 132 -13.82 7.76 -1.33
CA PHE A 132 -13.92 6.77 -2.38
C PHE A 132 -15.23 5.96 -2.27
N PRO A 133 -15.83 5.55 -3.39
CA PRO A 133 -16.86 4.53 -3.35
C PRO A 133 -16.30 3.24 -2.76
N LYS A 134 -17.09 2.51 -1.99
CA LYS A 134 -16.65 1.31 -1.24
C LYS A 134 -15.95 0.27 -2.12
N TRP A 135 -16.44 0.07 -3.34
CA TRP A 135 -15.84 -0.86 -4.29
C TRP A 135 -14.41 -0.47 -4.67
N LEU A 136 -14.14 0.84 -4.89
CA LEU A 136 -12.81 1.35 -5.24
C LEU A 136 -11.84 1.19 -4.07
N ALA A 137 -12.26 1.51 -2.86
CA ALA A 137 -11.43 1.37 -1.68
C ALA A 137 -11.07 -0.11 -1.39
N ILE A 138 -12.04 -1.03 -1.57
CA ILE A 138 -11.79 -2.48 -1.43
C ILE A 138 -10.87 -2.96 -2.55
N PHE A 139 -11.13 -2.57 -3.80
CA PHE A 139 -10.32 -2.96 -4.94
C PHE A 139 -8.87 -2.46 -4.81
N SER A 140 -8.69 -1.23 -4.36
CA SER A 140 -7.36 -0.65 -4.09
C SER A 140 -6.64 -1.42 -2.98
N TRP A 141 -7.34 -1.79 -1.92
CA TRP A 141 -6.76 -2.58 -0.83
C TRP A 141 -6.35 -3.98 -1.30
N VAL A 142 -7.18 -4.66 -2.07
CA VAL A 142 -6.86 -5.98 -2.66
C VAL A 142 -5.68 -5.85 -3.63
N GLY A 143 -5.66 -4.82 -4.47
CA GLY A 143 -4.53 -4.54 -5.37
C GLY A 143 -3.23 -4.31 -4.61
N GLY A 144 -3.26 -3.54 -3.52
CA GLY A 144 -2.12 -3.34 -2.63
C GLY A 144 -1.64 -4.63 -1.96
N LEU A 145 -2.59 -5.49 -1.53
CA LEU A 145 -2.25 -6.81 -0.98
C LEU A 145 -1.57 -7.71 -2.03
N CYS A 146 -2.08 -7.73 -3.25
CA CYS A 146 -1.47 -8.49 -4.35
C CYS A 146 -0.05 -7.98 -4.66
N ALA A 147 0.15 -6.66 -4.70
CA ALA A 147 1.46 -6.04 -4.91
C ALA A 147 2.43 -6.43 -3.79
N LEU A 148 1.97 -6.39 -2.53
CA LEU A 148 2.75 -6.79 -1.36
C LEU A 148 3.16 -8.26 -1.44
N LEU A 149 2.23 -9.16 -1.68
CA LEU A 149 2.51 -10.61 -1.79
C LEU A 149 3.50 -10.89 -2.92
N TYR A 150 3.36 -10.19 -4.05
CA TYR A 150 4.30 -10.31 -5.16
C TYR A 150 5.70 -9.80 -4.81
N ALA A 151 5.81 -8.66 -4.12
CA ALA A 151 7.08 -8.12 -3.64
C ALA A 151 7.79 -9.08 -2.68
N TYR A 152 7.05 -9.71 -1.76
CA TYR A 152 7.61 -10.72 -0.85
C TYR A 152 7.98 -12.02 -1.55
N TRP A 153 7.22 -12.42 -2.57
CA TRP A 153 7.60 -13.57 -3.40
C TRP A 153 8.94 -13.30 -4.11
N LEU A 154 9.11 -12.15 -4.76
CA LEU A 154 10.37 -11.75 -5.37
C LEU A 154 11.51 -11.68 -4.36
N PHE A 155 11.26 -11.12 -3.18
CA PHE A 155 12.24 -11.10 -2.10
C PHE A 155 12.66 -12.52 -1.68
N SER A 156 11.72 -13.44 -1.54
CA SER A 156 12.02 -14.84 -1.22
C SER A 156 12.85 -15.51 -2.31
N GLN A 157 12.56 -15.26 -3.59
CA GLN A 157 13.36 -15.74 -4.72
C GLN A 157 14.79 -15.21 -4.68
N SER A 158 14.96 -13.90 -4.46
CA SER A 158 16.26 -13.27 -4.32
C SER A 158 17.05 -13.85 -3.15
N MET A 159 16.40 -14.03 -2.00
CA MET A 159 17.00 -14.49 -0.76
C MET A 159 17.42 -15.97 -0.80
N PHE A 160 16.55 -16.85 -1.29
CA PHE A 160 16.70 -18.30 -1.14
C PHE A 160 17.07 -19.03 -2.42
N VAL A 161 16.68 -18.53 -3.59
CA VAL A 161 16.90 -19.20 -4.88
C VAL A 161 18.09 -18.59 -5.62
N ILE A 162 18.07 -17.29 -5.85
CA ILE A 162 19.11 -16.56 -6.58
C ILE A 162 20.34 -16.33 -5.69
N GLN A 163 20.11 -16.18 -4.39
CA GLN A 163 21.14 -15.89 -3.35
C GLN A 163 21.95 -14.62 -3.63
N VAL A 164 21.34 -13.67 -4.33
CA VAL A 164 21.89 -12.35 -4.62
C VAL A 164 20.84 -11.30 -4.27
N LEU A 165 21.24 -10.26 -3.54
CA LEU A 165 20.38 -9.13 -3.19
C LEU A 165 20.45 -8.05 -4.25
N CYS A 166 19.30 -7.53 -4.64
CA CYS A 166 19.18 -6.32 -5.45
C CYS A 166 18.80 -5.15 -4.54
N PRO A 167 19.64 -4.12 -4.35
CA PRO A 167 19.32 -2.99 -3.49
C PRO A 167 18.05 -2.26 -3.87
N TRP A 168 17.83 -2.02 -5.16
CA TRP A 168 16.61 -1.38 -5.65
C TRP A 168 15.35 -2.21 -5.39
N CYS A 169 15.46 -3.55 -5.51
CA CYS A 169 14.35 -4.44 -5.18
C CYS A 169 14.00 -4.41 -3.70
N LEU A 170 15.00 -4.23 -2.82
CA LEU A 170 14.76 -4.05 -1.38
C LEU A 170 14.04 -2.72 -1.10
N VAL A 171 14.50 -1.62 -1.70
CA VAL A 171 13.83 -0.32 -1.57
C VAL A 171 12.38 -0.43 -2.01
N LEU A 172 12.12 -1.05 -3.17
CA LEU A 172 10.76 -1.26 -3.68
C LEU A 172 9.90 -2.07 -2.70
N MET A 173 10.44 -3.18 -2.18
CA MET A 173 9.74 -4.03 -1.21
C MET A 173 9.38 -3.27 0.08
N PHE A 174 10.32 -2.51 0.66
CA PHE A 174 10.04 -1.72 1.86
C PHE A 174 9.01 -0.62 1.59
N CYS A 175 9.13 0.07 0.47
CA CYS A 175 8.15 1.09 0.07
C CYS A 175 6.76 0.50 -0.12
N THR A 176 6.63 -0.65 -0.81
CA THR A 176 5.35 -1.35 -0.99
C THR A 176 4.76 -1.81 0.35
N THR A 177 5.61 -2.23 1.30
CA THR A 177 5.18 -2.60 2.65
C THR A 177 4.59 -1.41 3.39
N LEU A 178 5.31 -0.29 3.47
CA LEU A 178 4.85 0.94 4.13
C LEU A 178 3.60 1.53 3.44
N GLN A 179 3.56 1.46 2.12
CA GLN A 179 2.41 1.87 1.31
C GLN A 179 1.17 1.04 1.65
N PHE A 180 1.29 -0.29 1.74
CA PHE A 180 0.17 -1.16 2.09
C PHE A 180 -0.31 -0.94 3.53
N MET A 181 0.61 -0.73 4.47
CA MET A 181 0.29 -0.36 5.86
C MET A 181 -0.51 0.93 5.91
N SER A 182 -0.04 1.98 5.20
CA SER A 182 -0.75 3.26 5.09
C SER A 182 -2.12 3.11 4.41
N LEU A 183 -2.21 2.34 3.33
CA LEU A 183 -3.45 2.08 2.62
C LEU A 183 -4.47 1.35 3.50
N SER A 184 -4.03 0.36 4.28
CA SER A 184 -4.88 -0.37 5.24
C SER A 184 -5.40 0.56 6.32
N HIS A 185 -4.53 1.40 6.89
CA HIS A 185 -4.93 2.41 7.86
C HIS A 185 -5.92 3.43 7.27
N ALA A 186 -5.67 3.93 6.04
CA ALA A 186 -6.55 4.86 5.34
C ALA A 186 -7.93 4.26 5.05
N THR A 187 -7.98 2.99 4.67
CA THR A 187 -9.23 2.29 4.37
C THR A 187 -10.15 2.23 5.60
N VAL A 188 -9.59 2.07 6.79
CA VAL A 188 -10.36 2.04 8.02
C VAL A 188 -10.61 3.47 8.55
N SER A 189 -9.57 4.29 8.70
CA SER A 189 -9.67 5.60 9.37
C SER A 189 -10.31 6.68 8.50
N ALA A 190 -9.91 6.79 7.23
CA ALA A 190 -10.38 7.85 6.33
C ALA A 190 -11.62 7.44 5.53
N GLN A 191 -11.69 6.18 5.08
CA GLN A 191 -12.82 5.70 4.29
C GLN A 191 -13.91 5.02 5.13
N GLY A 192 -13.66 4.75 6.42
CA GLY A 192 -14.63 4.22 7.36
C GLY A 192 -15.06 2.78 7.11
N ILE A 193 -14.28 2.03 6.29
CA ILE A 193 -14.61 0.64 5.97
C ILE A 193 -14.18 -0.26 7.15
N GLY A 194 -15.15 -1.01 7.68
CA GLY A 194 -14.89 -1.93 8.80
C GLY A 194 -14.99 -1.32 10.19
N LEU A 195 -15.24 -0.01 10.35
CA LEU A 195 -15.42 0.66 11.66
C LEU A 195 -16.58 0.08 12.50
N LYS A 196 -17.57 -0.55 11.85
CA LYS A 196 -18.65 -1.29 12.55
C LYS A 196 -18.16 -2.54 13.27
N ASN A 197 -16.99 -3.06 12.91
CA ASN A 197 -16.38 -4.20 13.59
C ASN A 197 -15.64 -3.72 14.85
N LYS A 198 -16.12 -4.12 16.03
CA LYS A 198 -15.57 -3.72 17.32
C LYS A 198 -14.09 -4.10 17.49
N ILE A 199 -13.68 -5.25 16.94
CA ILE A 199 -12.31 -5.74 17.01
C ILE A 199 -11.39 -4.85 16.18
N LEU A 200 -11.78 -4.54 14.94
CA LEU A 200 -10.98 -3.72 14.04
C LEU A 200 -10.86 -2.27 14.55
N ASN A 201 -11.95 -1.72 15.08
CA ASN A 201 -11.93 -0.39 15.70
C ASN A 201 -11.01 -0.35 16.94
N ALA A 202 -11.07 -1.37 17.82
CA ALA A 202 -10.19 -1.47 18.97
C ALA A 202 -8.71 -1.61 18.56
N TYR A 203 -8.41 -2.40 17.52
CA TYR A 203 -7.08 -2.59 16.97
C TYR A 203 -6.42 -1.26 16.56
N TYR A 204 -7.10 -0.46 15.75
CA TYR A 204 -6.58 0.85 15.31
C TYR A 204 -6.60 1.90 16.42
N ARG A 205 -7.59 1.87 17.34
CA ARG A 205 -7.70 2.84 18.45
C ARG A 205 -6.58 2.68 19.48
N ILE A 206 -6.14 1.47 19.75
CA ILE A 206 -5.08 1.17 20.73
C ILE A 206 -3.68 1.22 20.08
N ASN A 207 -3.58 1.55 18.79
CA ASN A 207 -2.35 1.60 18.01
C ASN A 207 -1.61 0.25 17.90
N TYR A 208 -2.32 -0.87 17.95
CA TYR A 208 -1.74 -2.18 17.68
C TYR A 208 -1.19 -2.30 16.25
N ASP A 209 -1.76 -1.54 15.30
CA ASP A 209 -1.25 -1.41 13.95
C ASP A 209 0.23 -1.03 13.93
N LEU A 210 0.64 -0.02 14.71
CA LEU A 210 2.04 0.42 14.79
C LEU A 210 2.97 -0.68 15.33
N ILE A 211 2.53 -1.40 16.33
CA ILE A 211 3.35 -2.45 16.96
C ILE A 211 3.55 -3.60 15.95
N VAL A 212 2.47 -4.01 15.29
CA VAL A 212 2.52 -5.09 14.28
C VAL A 212 3.38 -4.67 13.08
N ASP A 213 3.19 -3.46 12.58
CA ASP A 213 3.94 -2.91 11.44
C ASP A 213 5.44 -2.78 11.76
N SER A 214 5.77 -2.26 12.95
CA SER A 214 7.15 -2.13 13.41
C SER A 214 7.82 -3.49 13.61
N LEU A 215 7.11 -4.45 14.22
CA LEU A 215 7.61 -5.80 14.41
C LEU A 215 7.83 -6.50 13.07
N TRP A 216 6.93 -6.30 12.11
CA TRP A 216 7.05 -6.87 10.78
C TRP A 216 8.31 -6.39 10.06
N ILE A 217 8.53 -5.07 10.03
CA ILE A 217 9.73 -4.48 9.43
C ILE A 217 10.99 -4.96 10.15
N PHE A 218 10.97 -5.01 11.48
CA PHE A 218 12.09 -5.49 12.28
C PHE A 218 12.48 -6.94 11.95
N VAL A 219 11.51 -7.84 11.79
CA VAL A 219 11.75 -9.24 11.42
C VAL A 219 12.40 -9.33 10.03
N ILE A 220 11.95 -8.53 9.06
CA ILE A 220 12.54 -8.52 7.72
C ILE A 220 13.99 -8.03 7.76
N VAL A 221 14.25 -6.95 8.48
CA VAL A 221 15.61 -6.41 8.63
C VAL A 221 16.52 -7.44 9.29
N LEU A 222 16.07 -8.12 10.34
CA LEU A 222 16.81 -9.22 10.98
C LEU A 222 17.12 -10.36 10.00
N LEU A 223 16.16 -10.75 9.17
CA LEU A 223 16.36 -11.79 8.16
C LEU A 223 17.44 -11.39 7.14
N ILE A 224 17.42 -10.14 6.68
CA ILE A 224 18.42 -9.62 5.74
C ILE A 224 19.80 -9.60 6.40
N LEU A 225 19.90 -9.04 7.60
CA LEU A 225 21.17 -8.93 8.35
C LEU A 225 21.74 -10.30 8.73
N SER A 226 20.92 -11.25 9.11
CA SER A 226 21.38 -12.60 9.48
C SER A 226 22.03 -13.33 8.32
N LYS A 227 21.56 -13.10 7.09
CA LYS A 227 22.05 -13.80 5.91
C LYS A 227 23.13 -13.02 5.15
N TYR A 228 22.97 -11.72 5.02
CA TYR A 228 23.83 -10.87 4.18
C TYR A 228 24.62 -9.84 4.97
N GLY A 229 24.48 -9.78 6.31
CA GLY A 229 25.16 -8.79 7.14
C GLY A 229 26.67 -8.76 6.91
N HIS A 230 27.30 -9.93 6.82
CA HIS A 230 28.75 -10.00 6.54
C HIS A 230 29.11 -9.40 5.17
N ALA A 231 28.27 -9.63 4.14
CA ALA A 231 28.51 -9.11 2.79
C ALA A 231 28.20 -7.61 2.63
N ILE A 232 27.39 -7.06 3.54
CA ILE A 232 27.05 -5.62 3.55
C ILE A 232 28.09 -4.79 4.31
N PHE A 233 28.68 -5.37 5.37
CA PHE A 233 29.62 -4.68 6.26
C PHE A 233 31.11 -5.04 6.02
N SER A 234 31.40 -5.95 5.12
CA SER A 234 32.75 -6.31 4.69
C SER A 234 33.17 -5.58 3.41
#